data_8ac877472712c7957fba78abb84a3edf
#
_entry.id   8ac877472712c7957fba78abb84a3edf
#
_cell.length_a   1.000
_cell.length_b   1.000
_cell.length_c   1.000
_cell.angle_alpha   90.00
_cell.angle_beta   90.00
_cell.angle_gamma   90.00
#
_symmetry.space_group_name_H-M   'P 1'
#
loop_
_entity.id
_entity.type
_entity.pdbx_description
1 polymer ?
#
loop_
_entity_poly.entity_id
_entity_poly.type
_entity_poly.pdbx_seq_one_letter_code
_entity_poly.pdbx_strand_id
1 'polypeptide(L)'
;MSDIDTLPIEEIVRIMNDENLHVNRAIHSARKSISHAIHDAITAIQSGMSLIYIGAGTSGRLGVLDASEVPPTFGVSTDVIKAIIAGGNKALTEAIEGAEDDEEAGIKAVAGVGEGDMLLGISASGTTPYTLAALKDGKRRNAKCWLLTCNDVKYDFLDGIIKLPVEPEIIAGSTRLKAGTATKIVLNMISTAAMIKLGKVYKDYMADVIPSNKKLRDRAIRIIQEITGCSTEDAEIYLDKSAGNAKTAILMYRKKLNFEDAKDLLKRSGGSLRMALGE
;
A
#
# COMPACT_ATOMS: atom_id res chain seq x y z
N MET A 1 -10.87 30.55 16.94
CA MET A 1 -9.77 29.60 17.24
C MET A 1 -9.01 30.19 18.41
N SER A 2 -8.74 29.41 19.44
CA SER A 2 -7.82 29.83 20.49
C SER A 2 -6.42 29.99 19.90
N ASP A 3 -5.66 31.00 20.34
CA ASP A 3 -4.28 31.22 19.93
C ASP A 3 -3.43 30.05 20.43
N ILE A 4 -3.29 29.01 19.60
CA ILE A 4 -2.68 27.72 19.99
C ILE A 4 -1.26 27.88 20.51
N ASP A 5 -0.54 28.89 20.06
CA ASP A 5 0.82 29.24 20.47
C ASP A 5 0.92 29.74 21.93
N THR A 6 -0.21 30.08 22.54
CA THR A 6 -0.29 30.51 23.94
C THR A 6 -0.73 29.41 24.90
N LEU A 7 -1.13 28.24 24.38
CA LEU A 7 -1.66 27.16 25.20
C LEU A 7 -0.56 26.35 25.90
N PRO A 8 -0.85 25.79 27.09
CA PRO A 8 0.02 24.80 27.73
C PRO A 8 0.21 23.58 26.83
N ILE A 9 1.38 22.93 26.92
CA ILE A 9 1.73 21.75 26.09
C ILE A 9 0.68 20.65 26.19
N GLU A 10 0.18 20.37 27.40
CA GLU A 10 -0.84 19.35 27.64
C GLU A 10 -2.13 19.62 26.85
N GLU A 11 -2.54 20.89 26.79
CA GLU A 11 -3.72 21.31 26.04
C GLU A 11 -3.50 21.20 24.51
N ILE A 12 -2.30 21.58 24.03
CA ILE A 12 -1.93 21.38 22.63
C ILE A 12 -2.00 19.89 22.25
N VAL A 13 -1.42 19.01 23.08
CA VAL A 13 -1.44 17.56 22.86
C VAL A 13 -2.87 17.03 22.85
N ARG A 14 -3.72 17.46 23.78
CA ARG A 14 -5.13 17.08 23.84
C ARG A 14 -5.88 17.48 22.57
N ILE A 15 -5.75 18.73 22.15
CA ILE A 15 -6.39 19.23 20.92
C ILE A 15 -5.90 18.45 19.70
N MET A 16 -4.59 18.26 19.56
CA MET A 16 -4.02 17.49 18.42
C MET A 16 -4.52 16.04 18.40
N ASN A 17 -4.71 15.43 19.56
CA ASN A 17 -5.29 14.08 19.64
C ASN A 17 -6.75 14.06 19.23
N ASP A 18 -7.55 15.00 19.71
CA ASP A 18 -8.99 15.08 19.42
C ASP A 18 -9.24 15.34 17.92
N GLU A 19 -8.38 16.13 17.26
CA GLU A 19 -8.42 16.38 15.83
C GLU A 19 -8.34 15.10 14.98
N ASN A 20 -7.73 14.02 15.48
CA ASN A 20 -7.66 12.74 14.76
C ASN A 20 -9.03 12.07 14.57
N LEU A 21 -10.07 12.48 15.29
CA LEU A 21 -11.45 12.00 15.05
C LEU A 21 -11.95 12.39 13.63
N HIS A 22 -11.48 13.52 13.10
CA HIS A 22 -11.82 13.95 11.74
C HIS A 22 -11.22 13.01 10.68
N VAL A 23 -10.05 12.44 10.94
CA VAL A 23 -9.40 11.45 10.06
C VAL A 23 -10.29 10.23 9.87
N ASN A 24 -10.80 9.65 10.96
CA ASN A 24 -11.67 8.48 10.89
C ASN A 24 -12.98 8.77 10.15
N ARG A 25 -13.59 9.94 10.37
CA ARG A 25 -14.81 10.35 9.67
C ARG A 25 -14.58 10.52 8.17
N ALA A 26 -13.47 11.17 7.79
CA ALA A 26 -13.09 11.36 6.39
C ALA A 26 -12.90 10.02 5.67
N ILE A 27 -12.16 9.08 6.27
CA ILE A 27 -11.95 7.73 5.71
C ILE A 27 -13.28 6.98 5.60
N HIS A 28 -14.13 7.04 6.63
CA HIS A 28 -15.45 6.39 6.60
C HIS A 28 -16.32 6.92 5.45
N SER A 29 -16.31 8.22 5.18
CA SER A 29 -17.06 8.82 4.07
C SER A 29 -16.55 8.35 2.70
N ALA A 30 -15.24 8.11 2.58
CA ALA A 30 -14.57 7.71 1.34
C ALA A 30 -14.56 6.19 1.09
N ARG A 31 -15.13 5.37 1.98
CA ARG A 31 -15.00 3.89 1.91
C ARG A 31 -15.39 3.27 0.56
N LYS A 32 -16.38 3.84 -0.14
CA LYS A 32 -16.80 3.34 -1.47
C LYS A 32 -15.73 3.59 -2.53
N SER A 33 -15.21 4.81 -2.61
CA SER A 33 -14.13 5.14 -3.56
C SER A 33 -12.84 4.39 -3.24
N ILE A 34 -12.51 4.21 -1.96
CA ILE A 34 -11.38 3.36 -1.54
C ILE A 34 -11.58 1.92 -2.03
N SER A 35 -12.78 1.34 -1.84
CA SER A 35 -13.06 -0.02 -2.32
C SER A 35 -12.94 -0.14 -3.84
N HIS A 36 -13.40 0.84 -4.61
CA HIS A 36 -13.26 0.84 -6.07
C HIS A 36 -11.79 0.93 -6.49
N ALA A 37 -11.00 1.81 -5.85
CA ALA A 37 -9.56 1.89 -6.10
C ALA A 37 -8.83 0.58 -5.78
N ILE A 38 -9.23 -0.12 -4.71
CA ILE A 38 -8.70 -1.46 -4.37
C ILE A 38 -9.04 -2.46 -5.48
N HIS A 39 -10.24 -2.46 -6.03
CA HIS A 39 -10.61 -3.34 -7.14
C HIS A 39 -9.75 -3.10 -8.39
N ASP A 40 -9.53 -1.82 -8.74
CA ASP A 40 -8.68 -1.47 -9.88
C ASP A 40 -7.21 -1.88 -9.63
N ALA A 41 -6.69 -1.70 -8.40
CA ALA A 41 -5.36 -2.15 -8.01
C ALA A 41 -5.21 -3.68 -8.11
N ILE A 42 -6.20 -4.44 -7.64
CA ILE A 42 -6.22 -5.91 -7.76
C ILE A 42 -6.19 -6.31 -9.24
N THR A 43 -7.01 -5.68 -10.08
CA THR A 43 -7.09 -5.97 -11.51
C THR A 43 -5.74 -5.73 -12.20
N ALA A 44 -5.09 -4.60 -11.92
CA ALA A 44 -3.76 -4.31 -12.45
C ALA A 44 -2.74 -5.39 -12.05
N ILE A 45 -2.65 -5.69 -10.76
CA ILE A 45 -1.66 -6.66 -10.24
C ILE A 45 -1.95 -8.08 -10.74
N GLN A 46 -3.20 -8.51 -10.83
CA GLN A 46 -3.57 -9.83 -11.39
C GLN A 46 -3.21 -9.97 -12.87
N SER A 47 -3.21 -8.87 -13.60
CA SER A 47 -2.81 -8.83 -15.01
C SER A 47 -1.27 -8.75 -15.19
N GLY A 48 -0.50 -8.82 -14.11
CA GLY A 48 0.96 -8.71 -14.13
C GLY A 48 1.47 -7.27 -14.25
N MET A 49 0.60 -6.29 -14.06
CA MET A 49 0.91 -4.87 -14.08
C MET A 49 1.12 -4.32 -12.67
N SER A 50 1.41 -3.03 -12.54
CA SER A 50 1.77 -2.39 -11.28
C SER A 50 0.70 -1.46 -10.74
N LEU A 51 0.63 -1.34 -9.40
CA LEU A 51 0.09 -0.17 -8.72
C LEU A 51 1.24 0.82 -8.48
N ILE A 52 1.09 2.05 -8.94
CA ILE A 52 2.13 3.06 -8.87
C ILE A 52 1.61 4.29 -8.12
N TYR A 53 2.21 4.60 -6.98
CA TYR A 53 1.97 5.83 -6.24
C TYR A 53 2.82 6.96 -6.80
N ILE A 54 2.28 8.17 -6.93
CA ILE A 54 3.03 9.35 -7.32
C ILE A 54 2.60 10.56 -6.52
N GLY A 55 3.55 11.34 -6.01
CA GLY A 55 3.27 12.53 -5.21
C GLY A 55 4.49 13.37 -4.92
N ALA A 56 4.27 14.52 -4.30
CA ALA A 56 5.33 15.43 -3.85
C ALA A 56 5.37 15.55 -2.32
N GLY A 57 6.50 15.90 -1.76
CA GLY A 57 6.67 16.18 -0.35
C GLY A 57 6.18 15.04 0.56
N THR A 58 5.36 15.33 1.57
CA THR A 58 4.77 14.33 2.48
C THR A 58 3.99 13.26 1.74
N SER A 59 3.21 13.64 0.71
CA SER A 59 2.40 12.70 -0.07
C SER A 59 3.27 11.66 -0.78
N GLY A 60 4.36 12.10 -1.43
CA GLY A 60 5.32 11.19 -2.07
C GLY A 60 6.04 10.29 -1.08
N ARG A 61 6.45 10.83 0.09
CA ARG A 61 7.09 10.04 1.16
C ARG A 61 6.19 8.94 1.69
N LEU A 62 4.90 9.22 1.88
CA LEU A 62 3.92 8.23 2.34
C LEU A 62 3.71 7.13 1.29
N GLY A 63 3.70 7.47 0.00
CA GLY A 63 3.68 6.49 -1.09
C GLY A 63 4.90 5.57 -1.05
N VAL A 64 6.10 6.13 -0.88
CA VAL A 64 7.35 5.36 -0.77
C VAL A 64 7.34 4.48 0.48
N LEU A 65 6.89 5.01 1.62
CA LEU A 65 6.77 4.25 2.86
C LEU A 65 5.90 3.00 2.65
N ASP A 66 4.69 3.15 2.13
CA ASP A 66 3.79 2.02 1.92
C ASP A 66 4.35 1.02 0.90
N ALA A 67 4.83 1.48 -0.25
CA ALA A 67 5.37 0.62 -1.30
C ALA A 67 6.59 -0.19 -0.82
N SER A 68 7.46 0.39 0.01
CA SER A 68 8.67 -0.28 0.50
C SER A 68 8.38 -1.40 1.52
N GLU A 69 7.26 -1.32 2.24
CA GLU A 69 6.88 -2.32 3.24
C GLU A 69 6.11 -3.52 2.66
N VAL A 70 5.60 -3.42 1.43
CA VAL A 70 4.84 -4.49 0.77
C VAL A 70 5.68 -5.73 0.44
N PRO A 71 6.88 -5.62 -0.18
CA PRO A 71 7.70 -6.78 -0.51
C PRO A 71 8.10 -7.63 0.72
N PRO A 72 8.64 -7.08 1.81
CA PRO A 72 9.02 -7.89 2.97
C PRO A 72 7.81 -8.47 3.72
N THR A 73 6.63 -7.83 3.62
CA THR A 73 5.41 -8.26 4.29
C THR A 73 4.72 -9.40 3.54
N PHE A 74 4.61 -9.30 2.22
CA PHE A 74 3.78 -10.18 1.39
C PHE A 74 4.56 -11.06 0.41
N GLY A 75 5.89 -10.98 0.41
CA GLY A 75 6.74 -11.82 -0.43
C GLY A 75 6.56 -11.57 -1.93
N VAL A 76 6.30 -10.34 -2.33
CA VAL A 76 6.13 -9.94 -3.73
C VAL A 76 7.34 -9.15 -4.23
N SER A 77 7.47 -9.04 -5.57
CA SER A 77 8.47 -8.16 -6.18
C SER A 77 8.21 -6.69 -5.85
N THR A 78 9.26 -5.89 -5.80
CA THR A 78 9.20 -4.42 -5.69
C THR A 78 8.46 -3.78 -6.87
N ASP A 79 8.26 -4.52 -7.97
CA ASP A 79 7.53 -4.04 -9.14
C ASP A 79 6.01 -4.09 -8.99
N VAL A 80 5.48 -4.83 -8.01
CA VAL A 80 4.03 -4.99 -7.82
C VAL A 80 3.37 -3.70 -7.33
N ILE A 81 3.99 -3.05 -6.33
CA ILE A 81 3.60 -1.71 -5.87
C ILE A 81 4.84 -0.83 -5.84
N LYS A 82 4.81 0.25 -6.60
CA LYS A 82 5.90 1.22 -6.76
C LYS A 82 5.51 2.58 -6.23
N ALA A 83 6.50 3.41 -5.93
CA ALA A 83 6.25 4.80 -5.60
C ALA A 83 7.26 5.72 -6.26
N ILE A 84 6.78 6.88 -6.69
CA ILE A 84 7.57 7.92 -7.33
C ILE A 84 7.34 9.22 -6.55
N ILE A 85 8.42 9.89 -6.18
CA ILE A 85 8.39 11.15 -5.44
C ILE A 85 9.02 12.27 -6.26
N ALA A 86 8.38 13.43 -6.30
CA ALA A 86 8.95 14.64 -6.89
C ALA A 86 10.30 14.96 -6.23
N GLY A 87 11.31 15.28 -7.06
CA GLY A 87 12.69 15.50 -6.59
C GLY A 87 13.50 14.23 -6.34
N GLY A 88 12.92 13.02 -6.60
CA GLY A 88 13.63 11.73 -6.55
C GLY A 88 14.05 11.34 -5.13
N ASN A 89 15.04 10.45 -5.02
CA ASN A 89 15.48 9.86 -3.74
C ASN A 89 15.92 10.90 -2.70
N LYS A 90 16.48 12.03 -3.13
CA LYS A 90 16.88 13.09 -2.21
C LYS A 90 15.70 13.69 -1.45
N ALA A 91 14.53 13.76 -2.11
CA ALA A 91 13.29 14.26 -1.50
C ALA A 91 12.73 13.37 -0.37
N LEU A 92 13.27 12.17 -0.16
CA LEU A 92 12.88 11.32 0.97
C LEU A 92 13.31 11.92 2.32
N THR A 93 14.48 12.56 2.36
CA THR A 93 15.09 13.10 3.57
C THR A 93 15.18 14.61 3.62
N GLU A 94 15.12 15.29 2.45
CA GLU A 94 15.26 16.73 2.33
C GLU A 94 14.01 17.36 1.71
N ALA A 95 13.79 18.65 1.94
CA ALA A 95 12.83 19.44 1.17
C ALA A 95 13.49 19.86 -0.16
N ILE A 96 12.85 19.57 -1.28
CA ILE A 96 13.33 19.98 -2.60
C ILE A 96 12.39 21.08 -3.10
N GLU A 97 12.86 22.31 -3.03
CA GLU A 97 12.10 23.48 -3.44
C GLU A 97 11.70 23.39 -4.92
N GLY A 98 10.45 23.77 -5.24
CA GLY A 98 9.92 23.79 -6.59
C GLY A 98 9.66 22.41 -7.23
N ALA A 99 10.04 21.29 -6.59
CA ALA A 99 9.84 19.97 -7.19
C ALA A 99 8.35 19.62 -7.38
N GLU A 100 7.46 20.15 -6.57
CA GLU A 100 6.01 19.94 -6.71
C GLU A 100 5.36 20.70 -7.86
N ASP A 101 6.04 21.73 -8.38
CA ASP A 101 5.56 22.58 -9.47
C ASP A 101 6.06 22.11 -10.84
N ASP A 102 7.02 21.18 -10.90
CA ASP A 102 7.65 20.71 -12.13
C ASP A 102 6.77 19.69 -12.86
N GLU A 103 5.91 20.18 -13.76
CA GLU A 103 5.03 19.36 -14.59
C GLU A 103 5.82 18.45 -15.55
N GLU A 104 6.93 18.93 -16.12
CA GLU A 104 7.74 18.14 -17.07
C GLU A 104 8.40 16.94 -16.37
N ALA A 105 8.93 17.15 -15.16
CA ALA A 105 9.43 16.06 -14.33
C ALA A 105 8.32 15.06 -13.99
N GLY A 106 7.09 15.53 -13.73
CA GLY A 106 5.92 14.67 -13.50
C GLY A 106 5.61 13.77 -14.70
N ILE A 107 5.58 14.32 -15.91
CA ILE A 107 5.37 13.57 -17.16
C ILE A 107 6.51 12.54 -17.35
N LYS A 108 7.75 12.97 -17.19
CA LYS A 108 8.92 12.11 -17.36
C LYS A 108 8.96 10.95 -16.37
N ALA A 109 8.50 11.18 -15.15
CA ALA A 109 8.48 10.19 -14.07
C ALA A 109 7.59 8.98 -14.38
N VAL A 110 6.54 9.16 -15.20
CA VAL A 110 5.60 8.11 -15.60
C VAL A 110 5.81 7.61 -17.04
N ALA A 111 6.97 7.87 -17.64
CA ALA A 111 7.26 7.45 -19.03
C ALA A 111 7.14 5.94 -19.26
N GLY A 112 7.35 5.11 -18.22
CA GLY A 112 7.19 3.66 -18.24
C GLY A 112 5.82 3.15 -17.81
N VAL A 113 4.88 4.02 -17.48
CA VAL A 113 3.50 3.66 -17.10
C VAL A 113 2.63 3.54 -18.35
N GLY A 114 1.76 2.54 -18.40
CA GLY A 114 0.93 2.31 -19.58
C GLY A 114 -0.32 1.49 -19.33
N GLU A 115 -0.83 0.90 -20.39
CA GLU A 115 -2.06 0.10 -20.36
C GLU A 115 -1.97 -1.04 -19.36
N GLY A 116 -2.99 -1.16 -18.53
CA GLY A 116 -3.09 -2.15 -17.46
C GLY A 116 -2.51 -1.71 -16.11
N ASP A 117 -1.60 -0.72 -16.07
CA ASP A 117 -1.12 -0.16 -14.81
C ASP A 117 -2.21 0.68 -14.12
N MET A 118 -2.12 0.75 -12.78
CA MET A 118 -2.88 1.71 -11.99
C MET A 118 -1.94 2.78 -11.42
N LEU A 119 -2.19 4.04 -11.76
CA LEU A 119 -1.47 5.20 -11.25
C LEU A 119 -2.34 5.92 -10.20
N LEU A 120 -1.90 5.97 -8.96
CA LEU A 120 -2.55 6.70 -7.88
C LEU A 120 -1.74 7.95 -7.54
N GLY A 121 -2.22 9.10 -7.98
CA GLY A 121 -1.70 10.39 -7.58
C GLY A 121 -2.10 10.73 -6.15
N ILE A 122 -1.17 11.23 -5.37
CA ILE A 122 -1.35 11.62 -3.97
C ILE A 122 -1.07 13.10 -3.84
N SER A 123 -2.10 13.90 -3.54
CA SER A 123 -2.00 15.33 -3.36
C SER A 123 -3.06 15.82 -2.37
N ALA A 124 -2.64 16.27 -1.19
CA ALA A 124 -3.57 16.75 -0.17
C ALA A 124 -4.41 17.93 -0.68
N SER A 125 -3.81 18.87 -1.43
CA SER A 125 -4.52 19.96 -2.09
C SER A 125 -5.38 19.51 -3.27
N GLY A 126 -4.98 18.42 -3.93
CA GLY A 126 -5.57 17.95 -5.19
C GLY A 126 -5.12 18.76 -6.41
N THR A 127 -4.20 19.71 -6.26
CA THR A 127 -3.81 20.66 -7.31
C THR A 127 -2.31 20.68 -7.64
N THR A 128 -1.51 19.78 -7.01
CA THR A 128 -0.05 19.69 -7.21
C THR A 128 0.28 19.48 -8.69
N PRO A 129 0.99 20.43 -9.36
CA PRO A 129 1.24 20.38 -10.79
C PRO A 129 1.96 19.10 -11.23
N TYR A 130 3.05 18.74 -10.56
CA TYR A 130 3.79 17.49 -10.79
C TYR A 130 2.87 16.26 -10.83
N THR A 131 2.02 16.12 -9.82
CA THR A 131 1.13 14.94 -9.68
C THR A 131 0.04 14.94 -10.76
N LEU A 132 -0.56 16.11 -11.05
CA LEU A 132 -1.61 16.20 -12.05
C LEU A 132 -1.08 16.00 -13.47
N ALA A 133 0.12 16.51 -13.79
CA ALA A 133 0.75 16.30 -15.09
C ALA A 133 1.06 14.80 -15.30
N ALA A 134 1.57 14.12 -14.28
CA ALA A 134 1.80 12.68 -14.31
C ALA A 134 0.51 11.88 -14.53
N LEU A 135 -0.58 12.21 -13.83
CA LEU A 135 -1.88 11.56 -14.01
C LEU A 135 -2.46 11.78 -15.41
N LYS A 136 -2.34 13.00 -15.96
CA LYS A 136 -2.78 13.30 -17.33
C LYS A 136 -2.00 12.49 -18.36
N ASP A 137 -0.68 12.37 -18.20
CA ASP A 137 0.15 11.60 -19.12
C ASP A 137 -0.08 10.09 -18.98
N GLY A 138 -0.20 9.57 -17.76
CA GLY A 138 -0.60 8.17 -17.51
C GLY A 138 -1.93 7.83 -18.18
N LYS A 139 -2.92 8.75 -18.12
CA LYS A 139 -4.21 8.58 -18.80
C LYS A 139 -4.09 8.52 -20.32
N ARG A 140 -3.21 9.33 -20.93
CA ARG A 140 -2.90 9.28 -22.36
C ARG A 140 -2.28 7.95 -22.78
N ARG A 141 -1.61 7.26 -21.85
CA ARG A 141 -1.00 5.96 -22.03
C ARG A 141 -1.92 4.79 -21.66
N ASN A 142 -3.22 5.05 -21.46
CA ASN A 142 -4.26 4.09 -21.09
C ASN A 142 -4.09 3.45 -19.71
N ALA A 143 -3.33 4.06 -18.78
CA ALA A 143 -3.32 3.64 -17.39
C ALA A 143 -4.63 3.99 -16.69
N LYS A 144 -4.97 3.23 -15.64
CA LYS A 144 -6.04 3.58 -14.70
C LYS A 144 -5.53 4.69 -13.76
N CYS A 145 -6.14 5.86 -13.80
CA CYS A 145 -5.65 7.01 -13.06
C CYS A 145 -6.61 7.45 -11.97
N TRP A 146 -6.13 7.39 -10.73
CA TRP A 146 -6.84 7.80 -9.52
C TRP A 146 -6.13 8.96 -8.82
N LEU A 147 -6.89 9.79 -8.13
CA LEU A 147 -6.36 10.84 -7.25
C LEU A 147 -6.84 10.63 -5.82
N LEU A 148 -5.91 10.65 -4.85
CA LEU A 148 -6.19 10.74 -3.42
C LEU A 148 -5.93 12.17 -2.96
N THR A 149 -6.96 12.81 -2.39
CA THR A 149 -6.91 14.23 -2.01
C THR A 149 -7.75 14.50 -0.77
N CYS A 150 -7.45 15.61 -0.08
CA CYS A 150 -8.24 16.09 1.06
C CYS A 150 -9.22 17.22 0.68
N ASN A 151 -9.14 17.72 -0.56
CA ASN A 151 -9.97 18.82 -1.03
C ASN A 151 -11.05 18.38 -2.04
N ASP A 152 -12.04 19.24 -2.24
CA ASP A 152 -13.10 19.04 -3.20
C ASP A 152 -12.63 19.50 -4.59
N VAL A 153 -12.13 18.56 -5.38
CA VAL A 153 -11.70 18.79 -6.75
C VAL A 153 -12.43 17.86 -7.71
N LYS A 154 -12.54 18.26 -8.96
CA LYS A 154 -13.15 17.47 -10.02
C LYS A 154 -12.24 17.48 -11.25
N TYR A 155 -11.93 16.29 -11.75
CA TYR A 155 -11.13 16.09 -12.96
C TYR A 155 -11.78 14.98 -13.80
N ASP A 156 -12.37 15.36 -14.95
CA ASP A 156 -13.13 14.44 -15.80
C ASP A 156 -12.24 13.39 -16.51
N PHE A 157 -10.91 13.57 -16.52
CA PHE A 157 -9.96 12.60 -17.09
C PHE A 157 -9.61 11.45 -16.15
N LEU A 158 -9.92 11.55 -14.85
CA LEU A 158 -9.62 10.52 -13.87
C LEU A 158 -10.66 9.41 -13.87
N ASP A 159 -10.24 8.18 -13.58
CA ASP A 159 -11.12 7.04 -13.37
C ASP A 159 -11.80 7.09 -12.00
N GLY A 160 -11.20 7.79 -11.05
CA GLY A 160 -11.81 8.04 -9.75
C GLY A 160 -11.01 8.98 -8.85
N ILE A 161 -11.69 9.45 -7.81
CA ILE A 161 -11.11 10.32 -6.78
C ILE A 161 -11.47 9.75 -5.41
N ILE A 162 -10.45 9.57 -4.57
CA ILE A 162 -10.59 9.28 -3.14
C ILE A 162 -10.51 10.62 -2.40
N LYS A 163 -11.65 11.14 -1.99
CA LYS A 163 -11.74 12.41 -1.26
C LYS A 163 -11.80 12.16 0.25
N LEU A 164 -10.85 12.75 0.97
CA LEU A 164 -10.71 12.66 2.42
C LEU A 164 -10.92 14.04 3.07
N PRO A 165 -12.16 14.43 3.38
CA PRO A 165 -12.47 15.75 3.96
C PRO A 165 -12.07 15.79 5.44
N VAL A 166 -10.76 15.99 5.72
CA VAL A 166 -10.18 15.94 7.08
C VAL A 166 -10.35 17.22 7.91
N GLU A 167 -11.11 18.20 7.40
CA GLU A 167 -11.23 19.53 7.99
C GLU A 167 -9.88 20.29 8.01
N PRO A 168 -9.89 21.62 8.23
CA PRO A 168 -8.66 22.41 8.28
C PRO A 168 -7.67 21.91 9.34
N GLU A 169 -6.40 21.95 9.02
CA GLU A 169 -5.34 21.55 9.94
C GLU A 169 -5.24 22.51 11.13
N ILE A 170 -4.83 21.98 12.28
CA ILE A 170 -4.60 22.78 13.49
C ILE A 170 -3.53 23.87 13.29
N ILE A 171 -2.53 23.58 12.46
CA ILE A 171 -1.61 24.57 11.91
C ILE A 171 -1.97 24.75 10.45
N ALA A 172 -2.51 25.93 10.10
CA ALA A 172 -3.03 26.21 8.78
C ALA A 172 -2.02 25.82 7.67
N GLY A 173 -2.46 25.04 6.70
CA GLY A 173 -1.64 24.58 5.57
C GLY A 173 -0.66 23.45 5.87
N SER A 174 -0.53 22.98 7.12
CA SER A 174 0.42 21.92 7.50
C SER A 174 -0.14 20.53 7.21
N THR A 175 -0.31 20.16 5.95
CA THR A 175 -0.95 18.91 5.48
C THR A 175 -0.20 17.62 5.83
N ARG A 176 0.96 17.73 6.49
CA ARG A 176 1.66 16.56 7.08
C ARG A 176 0.93 15.97 8.29
N LEU A 177 -0.06 16.66 8.87
CA LEU A 177 -0.79 16.28 10.09
C LEU A 177 -1.99 15.37 9.74
N LYS A 178 -3.25 15.86 9.83
CA LYS A 178 -4.46 15.05 9.56
C LYS A 178 -4.50 14.50 8.13
N ALA A 179 -4.20 15.34 7.14
CA ALA A 179 -4.15 14.93 5.74
C ALA A 179 -3.12 13.81 5.51
N GLY A 180 -1.91 13.96 6.06
CA GLY A 180 -0.88 12.92 6.02
C GLY A 180 -1.32 11.64 6.71
N THR A 181 -1.91 11.73 7.90
CA THR A 181 -2.41 10.58 8.67
C THR A 181 -3.50 9.83 7.90
N ALA A 182 -4.50 10.55 7.37
CA ALA A 182 -5.57 9.96 6.58
C ALA A 182 -5.02 9.28 5.31
N THR A 183 -4.11 9.94 4.60
CA THR A 183 -3.43 9.40 3.41
C THR A 183 -2.73 8.09 3.75
N LYS A 184 -1.90 8.06 4.80
CA LYS A 184 -1.18 6.86 5.23
C LYS A 184 -2.11 5.69 5.50
N ILE A 185 -3.20 5.91 6.21
CA ILE A 185 -4.19 4.87 6.52
C ILE A 185 -4.82 4.32 5.24
N VAL A 186 -5.19 5.19 4.29
CA VAL A 186 -5.81 4.79 3.02
C VAL A 186 -4.84 4.02 2.14
N LEU A 187 -3.57 4.42 2.04
CA LEU A 187 -2.56 3.67 1.30
C LEU A 187 -2.39 2.26 1.87
N ASN A 188 -2.28 2.14 3.21
CA ASN A 188 -2.23 0.83 3.86
C ASN A 188 -3.50 -0.02 3.62
N MET A 189 -4.70 0.60 3.56
CA MET A 189 -5.92 -0.10 3.21
C MET A 189 -5.87 -0.65 1.78
N ILE A 190 -5.38 0.15 0.83
CA ILE A 190 -5.29 -0.23 -0.58
C ILE A 190 -4.30 -1.39 -0.75
N SER A 191 -3.07 -1.23 -0.29
CA SER A 191 -2.03 -2.24 -0.43
C SER A 191 -2.38 -3.53 0.30
N THR A 192 -2.79 -3.45 1.57
CA THR A 192 -3.12 -4.63 2.39
C THR A 192 -4.34 -5.38 1.85
N ALA A 193 -5.43 -4.67 1.52
CA ALA A 193 -6.63 -5.33 1.00
C ALA A 193 -6.38 -5.97 -0.37
N ALA A 194 -5.58 -5.32 -1.23
CA ALA A 194 -5.16 -5.92 -2.50
C ALA A 194 -4.36 -7.21 -2.26
N MET A 195 -3.38 -7.19 -1.38
CA MET A 195 -2.57 -8.38 -1.05
C MET A 195 -3.40 -9.50 -0.42
N ILE A 196 -4.37 -9.18 0.45
CA ILE A 196 -5.32 -10.17 1.00
C ILE A 196 -6.11 -10.86 -0.13
N LYS A 197 -6.67 -10.08 -1.05
CA LYS A 197 -7.48 -10.59 -2.18
C LYS A 197 -6.64 -11.35 -3.20
N LEU A 198 -5.37 -11.04 -3.32
CA LEU A 198 -4.38 -11.77 -4.13
C LEU A 198 -3.85 -13.05 -3.44
N GLY A 199 -4.45 -13.44 -2.32
CA GLY A 199 -4.13 -14.69 -1.61
C GLY A 199 -2.79 -14.67 -0.86
N LYS A 200 -2.22 -13.47 -0.58
CA LYS A 200 -0.97 -13.33 0.17
C LYS A 200 -1.12 -13.53 1.68
N VAL A 201 -2.36 -13.59 2.13
CA VAL A 201 -2.73 -13.78 3.55
C VAL A 201 -3.62 -15.02 3.66
N TYR A 202 -3.42 -15.81 4.71
CA TYR A 202 -4.30 -16.92 5.09
C TYR A 202 -4.80 -16.68 6.51
N LYS A 203 -6.12 -16.59 6.70
CA LYS A 203 -6.76 -16.06 7.93
C LYS A 203 -6.20 -14.66 8.22
N ASP A 204 -5.45 -14.49 9.28
CA ASP A 204 -4.74 -13.28 9.71
C ASP A 204 -3.21 -13.39 9.62
N TYR A 205 -2.70 -14.50 9.04
CA TYR A 205 -1.26 -14.75 8.92
C TYR A 205 -0.70 -14.31 7.59
N MET A 206 0.45 -13.63 7.62
CA MET A 206 1.27 -13.33 6.45
C MET A 206 1.97 -14.62 5.96
N ALA A 207 1.22 -15.45 5.23
CA ALA A 207 1.68 -16.79 4.86
C ALA A 207 2.78 -16.80 3.76
N ASP A 208 3.04 -15.66 3.10
CA ASP A 208 4.09 -15.49 2.07
C ASP A 208 5.34 -14.78 2.60
N VAL A 209 5.55 -14.74 3.93
CA VAL A 209 6.77 -14.15 4.50
C VAL A 209 8.02 -14.84 3.95
N ILE A 210 9.00 -14.04 3.50
CA ILE A 210 10.30 -14.54 3.07
C ILE A 210 11.22 -14.59 4.29
N PRO A 211 11.72 -15.78 4.72
CA PRO A 211 12.52 -15.94 5.92
C PRO A 211 13.98 -15.48 5.70
N SER A 212 14.18 -14.22 5.34
CA SER A 212 15.49 -13.65 5.00
C SER A 212 16.39 -13.37 6.22
N ASN A 213 15.84 -13.43 7.43
CA ASN A 213 16.58 -13.27 8.68
C ASN A 213 15.97 -14.15 9.79
N LYS A 214 16.65 -14.25 10.94
CA LYS A 214 16.20 -15.07 12.06
C LYS A 214 14.78 -14.76 12.51
N LYS A 215 14.45 -13.47 12.69
CA LYS A 215 13.10 -13.03 13.13
C LYS A 215 12.01 -13.49 12.15
N LEU A 216 12.26 -13.39 10.85
CA LEU A 216 11.30 -13.80 9.81
C LEU A 216 11.21 -15.32 9.69
N ARG A 217 12.32 -16.04 9.92
CA ARG A 217 12.33 -17.51 10.00
C ARG A 217 11.51 -17.99 11.20
N ASP A 218 11.73 -17.43 12.39
CA ASP A 218 10.97 -17.78 13.60
C ASP A 218 9.48 -17.49 13.42
N ARG A 219 9.14 -16.42 12.70
CA ARG A 219 7.75 -16.09 12.34
C ARG A 219 7.15 -17.13 11.40
N ALA A 220 7.88 -17.56 10.35
CA ALA A 220 7.41 -18.59 9.42
C ALA A 220 7.15 -19.91 10.13
N ILE A 221 8.05 -20.35 11.02
CA ILE A 221 7.88 -21.55 11.85
C ILE A 221 6.61 -21.44 12.69
N ARG A 222 6.41 -20.32 13.39
CA ARG A 222 5.19 -20.10 14.19
C ARG A 222 3.92 -20.17 13.34
N ILE A 223 3.91 -19.56 12.16
CA ILE A 223 2.77 -19.60 11.24
C ILE A 223 2.45 -21.03 10.82
N ILE A 224 3.47 -21.84 10.51
CA ILE A 224 3.28 -23.25 10.16
C ILE A 224 2.65 -24.00 11.34
N GLN A 225 3.16 -23.82 12.56
CA GLN A 225 2.61 -24.43 13.77
C GLN A 225 1.15 -24.05 14.03
N GLU A 226 0.83 -22.76 14.00
CA GLU A 226 -0.52 -22.24 14.26
C GLU A 226 -1.56 -22.77 13.25
N ILE A 227 -1.15 -22.95 12.00
CA ILE A 227 -2.05 -23.43 10.94
C ILE A 227 -2.17 -24.96 10.93
N THR A 228 -1.09 -25.68 11.27
CA THR A 228 -1.06 -27.14 11.12
C THR A 228 -1.21 -27.90 12.43
N GLY A 229 -0.90 -27.28 13.58
CA GLY A 229 -0.84 -27.92 14.88
C GLY A 229 0.39 -28.83 15.07
N CYS A 230 1.41 -28.74 14.20
CA CYS A 230 2.61 -29.57 14.31
C CYS A 230 3.59 -29.10 15.41
N SER A 231 4.58 -29.94 15.73
CA SER A 231 5.68 -29.57 16.64
C SER A 231 6.59 -28.49 16.01
N THR A 232 7.44 -27.85 16.84
CA THR A 232 8.43 -26.88 16.34
C THR A 232 9.41 -27.57 15.40
N GLU A 233 9.87 -28.77 15.76
CA GLU A 233 10.80 -29.55 14.97
C GLU A 233 10.23 -29.91 13.60
N ASP A 234 8.96 -30.33 13.55
CA ASP A 234 8.28 -30.59 12.27
C ASP A 234 8.16 -29.31 11.44
N ALA A 235 7.75 -28.18 12.05
CA ALA A 235 7.62 -26.92 11.35
C ALA A 235 8.95 -26.47 10.72
N GLU A 236 10.08 -26.62 11.44
CA GLU A 236 11.42 -26.33 10.92
C GLU A 236 11.79 -27.26 9.76
N ILE A 237 11.58 -28.56 9.91
CA ILE A 237 11.86 -29.55 8.87
C ILE A 237 11.07 -29.26 7.59
N TYR A 238 9.76 -28.96 7.71
CA TYR A 238 8.92 -28.68 6.55
C TYR A 238 9.23 -27.32 5.93
N LEU A 239 9.60 -26.30 6.72
CA LEU A 239 10.06 -25.02 6.21
C LEU A 239 11.34 -25.18 5.37
N ASP A 240 12.30 -25.98 5.85
CA ASP A 240 13.55 -26.24 5.11
C ASP A 240 13.29 -27.06 3.84
N LYS A 241 12.46 -28.11 3.92
CA LYS A 241 12.05 -28.91 2.75
C LYS A 241 11.27 -28.13 1.72
N SER A 242 10.61 -27.02 2.11
CA SER A 242 9.84 -26.13 1.23
C SER A 242 10.67 -24.97 0.66
N ALA A 243 11.98 -25.01 0.78
CA ALA A 243 12.89 -23.92 0.41
C ALA A 243 12.48 -22.56 1.06
N GLY A 244 12.01 -22.62 2.32
CA GLY A 244 11.62 -21.43 3.08
C GLY A 244 10.20 -20.90 2.79
N ASN A 245 9.40 -21.57 1.97
CA ASN A 245 8.05 -21.13 1.66
C ASN A 245 7.03 -21.73 2.64
N ALA A 246 6.49 -20.91 3.54
CA ALA A 246 5.59 -21.39 4.59
C ALA A 246 4.27 -21.97 4.03
N LYS A 247 3.69 -21.43 2.95
CA LYS A 247 2.50 -22.01 2.32
C LYS A 247 2.75 -23.40 1.77
N THR A 248 3.87 -23.58 1.08
CA THR A 248 4.28 -24.88 0.56
C THR A 248 4.52 -25.87 1.71
N ALA A 249 5.20 -25.44 2.78
CA ALA A 249 5.41 -26.25 3.99
C ALA A 249 4.08 -26.71 4.61
N ILE A 250 3.10 -25.81 4.73
CA ILE A 250 1.77 -26.12 5.26
C ILE A 250 1.06 -27.15 4.37
N LEU A 251 1.11 -27.00 3.04
CA LEU A 251 0.51 -27.95 2.11
C LEU A 251 1.18 -29.33 2.18
N MET A 252 2.51 -29.37 2.22
CA MET A 252 3.26 -30.62 2.40
C MET A 252 2.83 -31.35 3.67
N TYR A 253 2.70 -30.64 4.79
CA TYR A 253 2.29 -31.23 6.07
C TYR A 253 0.83 -31.68 6.06
N ARG A 254 -0.11 -30.80 5.70
CA ARG A 254 -1.57 -31.03 5.77
C ARG A 254 -2.06 -32.07 4.76
N LYS A 255 -1.50 -32.07 3.55
CA LYS A 255 -1.92 -32.95 2.45
C LYS A 255 -0.97 -34.12 2.18
N LYS A 256 0.11 -34.23 2.97
CA LYS A 256 1.15 -35.27 2.82
C LYS A 256 1.77 -35.29 1.41
N LEU A 257 1.97 -34.09 0.83
CA LEU A 257 2.56 -33.91 -0.49
C LEU A 257 4.09 -33.78 -0.39
N ASN A 258 4.80 -34.14 -1.47
CA ASN A 258 6.18 -33.74 -1.65
C ASN A 258 6.26 -32.26 -2.06
N PHE A 259 7.47 -31.73 -2.16
CA PHE A 259 7.71 -30.31 -2.46
C PHE A 259 7.13 -29.89 -3.82
N GLU A 260 7.39 -30.66 -4.89
CA GLU A 260 6.96 -30.32 -6.24
C GLU A 260 5.42 -30.35 -6.35
N ASP A 261 4.77 -31.38 -5.84
CA ASP A 261 3.31 -31.50 -5.83
C ASP A 261 2.65 -30.36 -5.04
N ALA A 262 3.21 -29.99 -3.88
CA ALA A 262 2.69 -28.88 -3.06
C ALA A 262 2.85 -27.52 -3.76
N LYS A 263 3.99 -27.29 -4.42
CA LYS A 263 4.30 -26.10 -5.19
C LYS A 263 3.36 -25.97 -6.41
N ASP A 264 3.15 -27.06 -7.13
CA ASP A 264 2.25 -27.09 -8.28
C ASP A 264 0.80 -26.89 -7.87
N LEU A 265 0.36 -27.48 -6.76
CA LEU A 265 -0.98 -27.26 -6.21
C LEU A 265 -1.19 -25.79 -5.85
N LEU A 266 -0.21 -25.18 -5.16
CA LEU A 266 -0.27 -23.75 -4.80
C LEU A 266 -0.35 -22.86 -6.04
N LYS A 267 0.45 -23.16 -7.06
CA LYS A 267 0.45 -22.44 -8.34
C LYS A 267 -0.91 -22.54 -9.05
N ARG A 268 -1.49 -23.75 -9.16
CA ARG A 268 -2.83 -23.97 -9.75
C ARG A 268 -3.95 -23.31 -8.97
N SER A 269 -3.74 -23.08 -7.67
CA SER A 269 -4.66 -22.35 -6.80
C SER A 269 -4.44 -20.82 -6.78
N GLY A 270 -3.73 -20.29 -7.80
CA GLY A 270 -3.43 -18.86 -7.89
C GLY A 270 -2.61 -18.30 -6.71
N GLY A 271 -1.80 -19.14 -6.05
CA GLY A 271 -1.04 -18.78 -4.86
C GLY A 271 -1.87 -18.68 -3.57
N SER A 272 -3.16 -18.99 -3.62
CA SER A 272 -4.04 -18.98 -2.44
C SER A 272 -3.92 -20.27 -1.65
N LEU A 273 -3.41 -20.18 -0.41
CA LEU A 273 -3.34 -21.33 0.49
C LEU A 273 -4.74 -21.88 0.83
N ARG A 274 -5.75 -21.02 0.98
CA ARG A 274 -7.14 -21.38 1.24
C ARG A 274 -7.67 -22.29 0.14
N MET A 275 -7.54 -21.85 -1.13
CA MET A 275 -7.99 -22.64 -2.27
C MET A 275 -7.19 -23.96 -2.40
N ALA A 276 -5.88 -23.93 -2.14
CA ALA A 276 -5.04 -25.11 -2.19
C ALA A 276 -5.39 -26.13 -1.10
N LEU A 277 -5.86 -25.68 0.06
CA LEU A 277 -6.37 -26.56 1.13
C LEU A 277 -7.78 -27.11 0.81
N GLY A 278 -8.56 -26.46 -0.04
CA GLY A 278 -9.94 -26.82 -0.35
C GLY A 278 -10.94 -26.25 0.68
N GLU A 279 -10.64 -25.07 1.26
CA GLU A 279 -11.45 -24.40 2.28
C GLU A 279 -12.23 -23.18 1.73
#